data_e73a0b5c4300763fbb483ba4bb87fc0e
#
_entry.id   e73a0b5c4300763fbb483ba4bb87fc0e
#
_cell.length_a   1.000
_cell.length_b   1.000
_cell.length_c   1.000
_cell.angle_alpha   90.00
_cell.angle_beta   90.00
_cell.angle_gamma   90.00
#
_symmetry.space_group_name_H-M   'P 1'
#
loop_
_entity.id
_entity.type
_entity.pdbx_description
1 polymer ?
#
loop_
_entity_poly.entity_id
_entity_poly.type
_entity_poly.pdbx_seq_one_letter_code
_entity_poly.pdbx_strand_id
1 'polypeptide(L)'
;MKILFAGGGTAGHINPALAVAGYIKERHPDAEISYIGTADKLEAKLVPEKGYDFRTIDVAGFQRKISLKNIERNIKAVGKAFSSSADSKKILKEIKPDLVVGTGGFVSGPVLREAHKLGLKTAIHEQNAFPGVTTKMLSRKADRVM
;
A
#
# COMPACT_ATOMS: atom_id res chain seq x y z
N MET A 1 15.23 -3.25 -12.31
CA MET A 1 14.66 -3.50 -10.98
C MET A 1 13.31 -2.81 -10.90
N LYS A 2 12.26 -3.57 -10.53
CA LYS A 2 10.87 -3.06 -10.41
C LYS A 2 10.47 -3.02 -8.95
N ILE A 3 10.10 -1.86 -8.44
CA ILE A 3 9.68 -1.68 -7.05
C ILE A 3 8.30 -1.07 -7.02
N LEU A 4 7.43 -1.70 -6.25
CA LEU A 4 6.07 -1.23 -6.06
C LEU A 4 5.87 -0.76 -4.62
N PHE A 5 5.46 0.49 -4.46
CA PHE A 5 5.06 1.05 -3.17
C PHE A 5 3.55 0.96 -2.98
N ALA A 6 3.13 0.77 -1.74
CA ALA A 6 1.72 0.76 -1.37
C ALA A 6 1.52 1.53 -0.06
N GLY A 7 0.70 2.56 -0.11
CA GLY A 7 0.42 3.38 1.07
C GLY A 7 -0.54 4.50 0.72
N GLY A 8 -1.08 5.18 1.72
CA GLY A 8 -1.96 6.29 1.41
C GLY A 8 -2.81 6.79 2.58
N GLY A 9 -3.67 7.71 2.25
CA GLY A 9 -4.60 8.36 3.17
C GLY A 9 -4.02 9.57 3.89
N THR A 10 -2.73 9.60 4.19
CA THR A 10 -2.07 10.74 4.87
C THR A 10 -0.66 10.96 4.36
N ALA A 11 -0.17 12.19 4.45
CA ALA A 11 1.20 12.55 4.10
C ALA A 11 2.25 11.70 4.86
N GLY A 12 1.95 11.31 6.10
CA GLY A 12 2.82 10.44 6.91
C GLY A 12 3.08 9.06 6.29
N HIS A 13 2.17 8.54 5.48
CA HIS A 13 2.37 7.28 4.76
C HIS A 13 2.95 7.48 3.35
N ILE A 14 2.66 8.62 2.74
CA ILE A 14 3.03 8.90 1.35
C ILE A 14 4.48 9.40 1.26
N ASN A 15 4.85 10.39 2.09
CA ASN A 15 6.17 11.02 2.03
C ASN A 15 7.34 10.05 2.24
N PRO A 16 7.31 9.10 3.20
CA PRO A 16 8.37 8.10 3.34
C PRO A 16 8.55 7.25 2.07
N ALA A 17 7.43 6.83 1.44
CA ALA A 17 7.47 6.08 0.19
C ALA A 17 8.13 6.90 -0.93
N LEU A 18 7.72 8.16 -1.09
CA LEU A 18 8.27 9.05 -2.12
C LEU A 18 9.75 9.37 -1.88
N ALA A 19 10.16 9.54 -0.61
CA ALA A 19 11.55 9.77 -0.25
C ALA A 19 12.43 8.56 -0.61
N VAL A 20 12.00 7.35 -0.24
CA VAL A 20 12.71 6.12 -0.59
C VAL A 20 12.72 5.90 -2.10
N ALA A 21 11.60 6.11 -2.79
CA ALA A 21 11.52 6.01 -4.24
C ALA A 21 12.47 6.98 -4.94
N GLY A 22 12.54 8.23 -4.49
CA GLY A 22 13.46 9.24 -5.00
C GLY A 22 14.93 8.84 -4.81
N TYR A 23 15.29 8.38 -3.61
CA TYR A 23 16.64 7.90 -3.31
C TYR A 23 17.04 6.70 -4.20
N ILE A 24 16.09 5.77 -4.44
CA ILE A 24 16.33 4.63 -5.33
C ILE A 24 16.56 5.11 -6.76
N LYS A 25 15.75 6.04 -7.26
CA LYS A 25 15.90 6.59 -8.62
C LYS A 25 17.23 7.34 -8.81
N GLU A 26 17.69 8.03 -7.79
CA GLU A 26 18.99 8.73 -7.82
C GLU A 26 20.15 7.73 -7.98
N ARG A 27 20.12 6.60 -7.27
CA ARG A 27 21.18 5.58 -7.31
C ARG A 27 21.02 4.54 -8.41
N HIS A 28 19.79 4.32 -8.85
CA HIS A 28 19.41 3.35 -9.87
C HIS A 28 18.44 4.00 -10.86
N PRO A 29 18.92 4.84 -11.79
CA PRO A 29 18.08 5.57 -12.75
C PRO A 29 17.14 4.67 -13.56
N ASP A 30 17.57 3.44 -13.86
CA ASP A 30 16.80 2.44 -14.61
C ASP A 30 15.74 1.70 -13.76
N ALA A 31 15.65 1.99 -12.47
CA ALA A 31 14.62 1.36 -11.63
C ALA A 31 13.22 1.83 -12.04
N GLU A 32 12.33 0.90 -12.26
CA GLU A 32 10.91 1.16 -12.50
C GLU A 32 10.19 1.26 -11.16
N ILE A 33 9.60 2.42 -10.88
CA ILE A 33 8.86 2.68 -9.64
C ILE A 33 7.38 2.78 -9.98
N SER A 34 6.57 1.95 -9.32
CA SER A 34 5.12 2.00 -9.37
C SER A 34 4.55 2.22 -7.96
N TYR A 35 3.35 2.76 -7.89
CA TYR A 35 2.69 3.05 -6.63
C TYR A 35 1.22 2.65 -6.68
N ILE A 36 0.73 1.98 -5.63
CA ILE A 36 -0.69 1.69 -5.44
C ILE A 36 -1.23 2.58 -4.32
N GLY A 37 -2.29 3.33 -4.62
CA GLY A 37 -3.00 4.19 -3.69
C GLY A 37 -4.52 4.15 -3.88
N THR A 38 -5.21 5.17 -3.39
CA THR A 38 -6.63 5.40 -3.66
C THR A 38 -6.80 6.56 -4.64
N ALA A 39 -7.89 6.57 -5.39
CA ALA A 39 -8.13 7.58 -6.42
C ALA A 39 -8.48 8.97 -5.86
N ASP A 40 -8.93 9.04 -4.61
CA ASP A 40 -9.57 10.21 -3.99
C ASP A 40 -8.75 10.84 -2.85
N LYS A 41 -7.54 10.36 -2.59
CA LYS A 41 -6.69 10.84 -1.50
C LYS A 41 -5.43 11.55 -2.02
N LEU A 42 -4.63 12.01 -1.08
CA LEU A 42 -3.45 12.85 -1.34
C LEU A 42 -2.43 12.17 -2.27
N GLU A 43 -2.30 10.86 -2.20
CA GLU A 43 -1.40 10.08 -3.05
C GLU A 43 -1.75 10.18 -4.54
N ALA A 44 -3.04 10.31 -4.88
CA ALA A 44 -3.50 10.47 -6.27
C ALA A 44 -2.95 11.73 -6.96
N LYS A 45 -2.56 12.73 -6.17
CA LYS A 45 -1.91 13.94 -6.65
C LYS A 45 -0.39 13.83 -6.56
N LEU A 46 0.14 13.52 -5.38
CA LEU A 46 1.57 13.61 -5.09
C LEU A 46 2.42 12.59 -5.86
N VAL A 47 1.89 11.39 -6.11
CA VAL A 47 2.66 10.33 -6.78
C VAL A 47 2.87 10.62 -8.27
N PRO A 48 1.81 10.97 -9.06
CA PRO A 48 1.99 11.36 -10.45
C PRO A 48 2.83 12.63 -10.64
N GLU A 49 2.76 13.60 -9.72
CA GLU A 49 3.62 14.80 -9.75
C GLU A 49 5.14 14.46 -9.68
N LYS A 50 5.48 13.29 -9.12
CA LYS A 50 6.86 12.77 -9.09
C LYS A 50 7.21 11.91 -10.31
N GLY A 51 6.29 11.74 -11.25
CA GLY A 51 6.50 10.95 -12.48
C GLY A 51 6.49 9.44 -12.29
N TYR A 52 5.94 8.93 -11.18
CA TYR A 52 5.81 7.50 -10.95
C TYR A 52 4.51 6.92 -11.50
N ASP A 53 4.53 5.65 -11.96
CA ASP A 53 3.33 4.92 -12.37
C ASP A 53 2.39 4.76 -11.17
N PHE A 54 1.18 5.28 -11.30
CA PHE A 54 0.19 5.30 -10.23
C PHE A 54 -1.02 4.43 -10.59
N ARG A 55 -1.29 3.46 -9.75
CA ARG A 55 -2.44 2.55 -9.87
C ARG A 55 -3.34 2.71 -8.66
N THR A 56 -4.63 2.49 -8.84
CA THR A 56 -5.62 2.67 -7.77
C THR A 56 -6.34 1.39 -7.43
N ILE A 57 -6.65 1.25 -6.15
CA ILE A 57 -7.56 0.24 -5.63
C ILE A 57 -8.60 0.91 -4.73
N ASP A 58 -9.81 0.35 -4.70
CA ASP A 58 -10.86 0.86 -3.82
C ASP A 58 -10.80 0.15 -2.46
N VAL A 59 -10.34 0.88 -1.45
CA VAL A 59 -10.23 0.38 -0.07
C VAL A 59 -11.03 1.25 0.90
N ALA A 60 -11.57 0.64 1.94
CA ALA A 60 -12.20 1.34 3.04
C ALA A 60 -11.61 0.90 4.38
N GLY A 61 -11.45 1.87 5.28
CA GLY A 61 -11.07 1.60 6.66
C GLY A 61 -12.26 1.11 7.49
N PHE A 62 -11.98 0.18 8.40
CA PHE A 62 -12.98 -0.28 9.38
C PHE A 62 -13.20 0.77 10.48
N GLN A 63 -14.47 1.02 10.82
CA GLN A 63 -14.83 1.86 11.94
C GLN A 63 -14.72 1.08 13.24
N ARG A 64 -13.98 1.63 14.23
CA ARG A 64 -13.73 0.95 15.53
C ARG A 64 -14.89 1.04 16.49
N LYS A 65 -15.73 2.10 16.40
CA LYS A 65 -16.89 2.27 17.29
C LYS A 65 -18.05 1.42 16.81
N ILE A 66 -18.67 0.67 17.72
CA ILE A 66 -19.86 -0.14 17.43
C ILE A 66 -21.08 0.78 17.45
N SER A 67 -21.74 0.92 16.29
CA SER A 67 -23.05 1.56 16.12
C SER A 67 -23.73 0.95 14.89
N LEU A 68 -25.06 1.04 14.78
CA LEU A 68 -25.80 0.53 13.61
C LEU A 68 -25.26 1.08 12.30
N LYS A 69 -24.97 2.39 12.24
CA LYS A 69 -24.36 3.05 11.09
C LYS A 69 -22.95 2.51 10.76
N ASN A 70 -22.18 2.13 11.77
CA ASN A 70 -20.84 1.59 11.59
C ASN A 70 -20.89 0.09 11.21
N ILE A 71 -21.91 -0.65 11.58
CA ILE A 71 -22.13 -2.03 11.13
C ILE A 71 -22.34 -2.06 9.61
N GLU A 72 -23.23 -1.20 9.08
CA GLU A 72 -23.44 -1.10 7.64
C GLU A 72 -22.14 -0.70 6.89
N ARG A 73 -21.41 0.29 7.44
CA ARG A 73 -20.11 0.72 6.87
C ARG A 73 -19.07 -0.40 6.91
N ASN A 74 -19.03 -1.18 7.98
CA ASN A 74 -18.10 -2.30 8.09
C ASN A 74 -18.45 -3.45 7.14
N ILE A 75 -19.74 -3.72 6.87
CA ILE A 75 -20.17 -4.69 5.84
C ILE A 75 -19.68 -4.24 4.46
N LYS A 76 -19.88 -2.96 4.11
CA LYS A 76 -19.35 -2.38 2.86
C LYS A 76 -17.81 -2.45 2.81
N ALA A 77 -17.14 -2.22 3.95
CA ALA A 77 -15.68 -2.31 4.05
C ALA A 77 -15.16 -3.74 3.84
N VAL A 78 -15.91 -4.77 4.26
CA VAL A 78 -15.59 -6.19 3.96
C VAL A 78 -15.66 -6.44 2.46
N GLY A 79 -16.74 -6.02 1.78
CA GLY A 79 -16.87 -6.13 0.33
C GLY A 79 -15.71 -5.45 -0.40
N LYS A 80 -15.36 -4.22 -0.01
CA LYS A 80 -14.20 -3.49 -0.55
C LYS A 80 -12.86 -4.17 -0.25
N ALA A 81 -12.72 -4.85 0.88
CA ALA A 81 -11.51 -5.62 1.18
C ALA A 81 -11.32 -6.81 0.24
N PHE A 82 -12.42 -7.45 -0.19
CA PHE A 82 -12.34 -8.52 -1.20
C PHE A 82 -12.02 -7.98 -2.59
N SER A 83 -12.70 -6.92 -3.04
CA SER A 83 -12.41 -6.29 -4.34
C SER A 83 -10.99 -5.75 -4.39
N SER A 84 -10.55 -5.04 -3.35
CA SER A 84 -9.18 -4.51 -3.30
C SER A 84 -8.10 -5.58 -3.32
N SER A 85 -8.37 -6.78 -2.78
CA SER A 85 -7.47 -7.92 -2.89
C SER A 85 -7.39 -8.44 -4.34
N ALA A 86 -8.52 -8.54 -5.03
CA ALA A 86 -8.56 -8.96 -6.43
C ALA A 86 -7.82 -7.96 -7.33
N ASP A 87 -8.08 -6.67 -7.15
CA ASP A 87 -7.41 -5.59 -7.88
C ASP A 87 -5.91 -5.55 -7.59
N SER A 88 -5.52 -5.65 -6.33
CA SER A 88 -4.11 -5.76 -5.93
C SER A 88 -3.41 -6.93 -6.61
N LYS A 89 -4.04 -8.10 -6.61
CA LYS A 89 -3.50 -9.31 -7.25
C LYS A 89 -3.33 -9.14 -8.76
N LYS A 90 -4.30 -8.48 -9.42
CA LYS A 90 -4.25 -8.17 -10.86
C LYS A 90 -3.06 -7.25 -11.16
N ILE A 91 -2.95 -6.12 -10.45
CA ILE A 91 -1.86 -5.15 -10.62
C ILE A 91 -0.49 -5.79 -10.35
N LEU A 92 -0.35 -6.57 -9.27
CA LEU A 92 0.89 -7.26 -8.95
C LEU A 92 1.32 -8.25 -10.03
N LYS A 93 0.38 -8.97 -10.64
CA LYS A 93 0.65 -9.91 -11.75
C LYS A 93 1.03 -9.18 -13.05
N GLU A 94 0.48 -7.99 -13.27
CA GLU A 94 0.78 -7.15 -14.43
C GLU A 94 2.19 -6.54 -14.32
N ILE A 95 2.49 -5.88 -13.19
CA ILE A 95 3.77 -5.20 -12.95
C ILE A 95 4.91 -6.19 -12.71
N LYS A 96 4.65 -7.28 -11.99
CA LYS A 96 5.64 -8.29 -11.54
C LYS A 96 6.82 -7.62 -10.83
N PRO A 97 6.58 -6.93 -9.70
CA PRO A 97 7.64 -6.23 -9.00
C PRO A 97 8.63 -7.21 -8.35
N ASP A 98 9.89 -6.82 -8.29
CA ASP A 98 10.95 -7.54 -7.55
C ASP A 98 10.79 -7.34 -6.04
N LEU A 99 10.23 -6.19 -5.63
CA LEU A 99 9.99 -5.83 -4.23
C LEU A 99 8.69 -5.02 -4.11
N VAL A 100 7.90 -5.36 -3.09
CA VAL A 100 6.70 -4.59 -2.70
C VAL A 100 6.93 -3.97 -1.33
N VAL A 101 6.82 -2.65 -1.23
CA VAL A 101 7.06 -1.87 -0.01
C VAL A 101 5.75 -1.25 0.48
N GLY A 102 5.31 -1.63 1.67
CA GLY A 102 4.15 -1.01 2.33
C GLY A 102 4.60 0.07 3.31
N THR A 103 4.04 1.27 3.20
CA THR A 103 4.35 2.41 4.08
C THR A 103 3.19 2.79 5.01
N GLY A 104 2.13 1.97 5.03
CA GLY A 104 1.00 2.15 5.93
C GLY A 104 -0.29 2.61 5.25
N GLY A 105 -1.30 2.87 6.07
CA GLY A 105 -2.66 3.13 5.59
C GLY A 105 -3.40 1.85 5.19
N PHE A 106 -4.67 2.02 4.79
CA PHE A 106 -5.53 0.89 4.43
C PHE A 106 -5.13 0.20 3.13
N VAL A 107 -4.42 0.91 2.25
CA VAL A 107 -3.94 0.40 0.95
C VAL A 107 -2.88 -0.69 1.14
N SER A 108 -1.94 -0.51 2.06
CA SER A 108 -0.84 -1.46 2.29
C SER A 108 -1.34 -2.86 2.64
N GLY A 109 -2.47 -2.97 3.35
CA GLY A 109 -3.03 -4.24 3.81
C GLY A 109 -3.29 -5.26 2.70
N PRO A 110 -4.21 -4.99 1.77
CA PRO A 110 -4.52 -5.89 0.67
C PRO A 110 -3.33 -6.12 -0.26
N VAL A 111 -2.56 -5.08 -0.57
CA VAL A 111 -1.41 -5.18 -1.49
C VAL A 111 -0.33 -6.12 -0.95
N LEU A 112 0.15 -5.91 0.27
CA LEU A 112 1.18 -6.76 0.86
C LEU A 112 0.69 -8.19 1.11
N ARG A 113 -0.58 -8.35 1.49
CA ARG A 113 -1.16 -9.68 1.65
C ARG A 113 -1.17 -10.47 0.34
N GLU A 114 -1.56 -9.85 -0.76
CA GLU A 114 -1.56 -10.52 -2.06
C GLU A 114 -0.14 -10.71 -2.61
N ALA A 115 0.78 -9.76 -2.37
CA ALA A 115 2.19 -9.91 -2.69
C ALA A 115 2.81 -11.13 -1.99
N HIS A 116 2.57 -11.29 -0.68
CA HIS A 116 3.01 -12.47 0.07
C HIS A 116 2.43 -13.77 -0.49
N LYS A 117 1.13 -13.82 -0.83
CA LYS A 117 0.52 -15.02 -1.44
C LYS A 117 1.09 -15.36 -2.82
N LEU A 118 1.58 -14.37 -3.54
CA LEU A 118 2.24 -14.55 -4.85
C LEU A 118 3.74 -14.90 -4.72
N GLY A 119 4.27 -14.97 -3.50
CA GLY A 119 5.69 -15.25 -3.24
C GLY A 119 6.62 -14.09 -3.60
N LEU A 120 6.08 -12.87 -3.73
CA LEU A 120 6.87 -11.66 -4.00
C LEU A 120 7.58 -11.22 -2.72
N LYS A 121 8.77 -10.63 -2.87
CA LYS A 121 9.49 -10.02 -1.74
C LYS A 121 8.74 -8.82 -1.20
N THR A 122 8.65 -8.74 0.13
CA THR A 122 7.87 -7.71 0.81
C THR A 122 8.66 -7.01 1.91
N ALA A 123 8.49 -5.70 2.00
CA ALA A 123 9.02 -4.89 3.09
C ALA A 123 7.93 -3.98 3.66
N ILE A 124 7.99 -3.72 4.95
CA ILE A 124 7.12 -2.76 5.63
C ILE A 124 7.99 -1.68 6.24
N HIS A 125 7.65 -0.44 5.97
CA HIS A 125 8.21 0.71 6.66
C HIS A 125 7.17 1.28 7.63
N GLU A 126 7.54 1.37 8.92
CA GLU A 126 6.71 1.98 9.96
C GLU A 126 7.40 3.25 10.47
N GLN A 127 6.80 4.37 10.20
CA GLN A 127 7.32 5.68 10.55
C GLN A 127 6.93 6.17 11.96
N ASN A 128 6.03 5.43 12.63
CA ASN A 128 5.55 5.80 13.96
C ASN A 128 6.25 4.98 15.04
N ALA A 129 6.45 5.56 16.21
CA ALA A 129 6.99 4.86 17.38
C ALA A 129 6.11 3.68 17.82
N PHE A 130 4.80 3.76 17.56
CA PHE A 130 3.86 2.66 17.81
C PHE A 130 3.28 2.18 16.49
N PRO A 131 3.48 0.90 16.13
CA PRO A 131 3.03 0.36 14.86
C PRO A 131 1.50 0.37 14.74
N GLY A 132 1.03 0.78 13.58
CA GLY A 132 -0.38 0.75 13.21
C GLY A 132 -0.92 -0.68 13.11
N VAL A 133 -2.27 -0.82 13.03
CA VAL A 133 -2.92 -2.14 12.94
C VAL A 133 -2.45 -2.91 11.72
N THR A 134 -2.35 -2.26 10.57
CA THR A 134 -1.89 -2.87 9.32
C THR A 134 -0.48 -3.43 9.47
N THR A 135 0.45 -2.63 10.02
CA THR A 135 1.82 -3.06 10.28
C THR A 135 1.87 -4.26 11.21
N LYS A 136 1.12 -4.24 12.33
CA LYS A 136 1.05 -5.36 13.29
C LYS A 136 0.54 -6.66 12.65
N MET A 137 -0.45 -6.56 11.75
CA MET A 137 -1.01 -7.75 11.08
C MET A 137 -0.07 -8.34 10.04
N LEU A 138 0.68 -7.51 9.34
CA LEU A 138 1.51 -7.92 8.21
C LEU A 138 2.95 -8.21 8.60
N SER A 139 3.46 -7.66 9.71
CA SER A 139 4.85 -7.80 10.15
C SER A 139 5.31 -9.26 10.28
N ARG A 140 4.39 -10.16 10.68
CA ARG A 140 4.68 -11.59 10.81
C ARG A 140 4.88 -12.32 9.47
N LYS A 141 4.48 -11.70 8.36
CA LYS A 141 4.51 -12.29 7.01
C LYS A 141 5.43 -11.55 6.05
N ALA A 142 5.85 -10.35 6.41
CA ALA A 142 6.77 -9.57 5.60
C ALA A 142 8.21 -10.10 5.72
N ASP A 143 8.95 -10.05 4.60
CA ASP A 143 10.37 -10.45 4.59
C ASP A 143 11.25 -9.47 5.39
N ARG A 144 10.84 -8.18 5.45
CA ARG A 144 11.52 -7.14 6.24
C ARG A 144 10.53 -6.17 6.87
N VAL A 145 10.85 -5.72 8.07
CA VAL A 145 10.16 -4.62 8.78
C VAL A 145 11.23 -3.61 9.20
N MET A 146 10.97 -2.35 8.88
CA MET A 146 11.88 -1.22 9.10
C MET A 146 11.18 -0.14 9.94
#